data_dcc853131337ae469ecda2729e85a68f
#
_entry.id   dcc853131337ae469ecda2729e85a68f
#
_cell.length_a   1.000
_cell.length_b   1.000
_cell.length_c   1.000
_cell.angle_alpha   90.00
_cell.angle_beta   90.00
_cell.angle_gamma   90.00
#
_symmetry.space_group_name_H-M   'P 1'
#
loop_
_entity.id
_entity.type
_entity.pdbx_description
1 polymer ?
#
loop_
_entity_poly.entity_id
_entity_poly.type
_entity_poly.pdbx_seq_one_letter_code
_entity_poly.pdbx_strand_id
1 'polypeptide(L)'
;YDSMGRVIEESNKDFGTKLYEYDKAGNLKKYTDGNGNATVSKFDSLGQVLQSKDAVGNITKYEYDALGNETKITYGDGSSHSKEYDNCGRLAKETDELGAVTTYTYDAADNLVSKSDDSGRTWTYTYDNTGNRLSETNPEGGTTTYTYDKAGNLVSSTDEEGRTDTYAYDKAGNLTTSKDALGYT
;
A
#
# COMPACT_ATOMS: atom_id res chain seq x y z
N TYR A 1 -4.89 -7.46 -33.21
CA TYR A 1 -5.23 -6.09 -32.82
C TYR A 1 -6.65 -5.78 -33.29
N ASP A 2 -7.37 -4.96 -32.53
CA ASP A 2 -8.66 -4.40 -32.96
C ASP A 2 -8.49 -3.13 -33.84
N SER A 3 -9.59 -2.54 -34.25
CA SER A 3 -9.59 -1.32 -35.10
C SER A 3 -9.03 -0.07 -34.40
N MET A 4 -8.85 -0.11 -33.07
CA MET A 4 -8.26 0.96 -32.26
C MET A 4 -6.77 0.68 -31.96
N GLY A 5 -6.18 -0.38 -32.51
CA GLY A 5 -4.79 -0.76 -32.30
C GLY A 5 -4.50 -1.45 -30.96
N ARG A 6 -5.52 -1.93 -30.24
CA ARG A 6 -5.33 -2.65 -28.97
C ARG A 6 -5.13 -4.15 -29.27
N VAL A 7 -4.26 -4.79 -28.48
CA VAL A 7 -4.02 -6.24 -28.58
C VAL A 7 -5.28 -6.99 -28.19
N ILE A 8 -5.78 -7.86 -29.05
CA ILE A 8 -6.92 -8.76 -28.77
C ILE A 8 -6.50 -10.22 -28.68
N GLU A 9 -5.30 -10.55 -29.19
CA GLU A 9 -4.74 -11.88 -29.14
C GLU A 9 -3.21 -11.85 -29.14
N GLU A 10 -2.60 -12.70 -28.31
CA GLU A 10 -1.17 -13.00 -28.28
C GLU A 10 -1.01 -14.51 -28.25
N SER A 11 -0.28 -15.09 -29.23
CA SER A 11 0.00 -16.50 -29.28
C SER A 11 1.48 -16.78 -29.04
N ASN A 12 1.76 -17.74 -28.16
CA ASN A 12 3.09 -18.25 -27.89
C ASN A 12 3.04 -19.80 -27.86
N LYS A 13 4.02 -20.45 -28.49
CA LYS A 13 4.06 -21.94 -28.57
C LYS A 13 4.19 -22.59 -27.20
N ASP A 14 4.86 -21.93 -26.25
CA ASP A 14 5.15 -22.47 -24.92
C ASP A 14 4.07 -22.14 -23.90
N PHE A 15 3.35 -21.01 -24.08
CA PHE A 15 2.39 -20.46 -23.11
C PHE A 15 0.95 -20.37 -23.63
N GLY A 16 0.67 -20.93 -24.83
CA GLY A 16 -0.66 -20.90 -25.41
C GLY A 16 -1.08 -19.53 -25.95
N THR A 17 -2.38 -19.39 -26.19
CA THR A 17 -2.97 -18.16 -26.75
C THR A 17 -3.69 -17.38 -25.65
N LYS A 18 -3.33 -16.11 -25.49
CA LYS A 18 -4.00 -15.15 -24.60
C LYS A 18 -4.98 -14.33 -25.41
N LEU A 19 -6.17 -14.07 -24.84
CA LEU A 19 -7.23 -13.29 -25.48
C LEU A 19 -7.61 -12.10 -24.60
N TYR A 20 -7.87 -10.97 -25.25
CA TYR A 20 -8.23 -9.71 -24.60
C TYR A 20 -9.51 -9.16 -25.23
N GLU A 21 -10.51 -8.89 -24.41
CA GLU A 21 -11.74 -8.25 -24.84
C GLU A 21 -11.92 -6.92 -24.09
N TYR A 22 -12.27 -5.88 -24.84
CA TYR A 22 -12.45 -4.53 -24.28
C TYR A 22 -13.92 -4.13 -24.35
N ASP A 23 -14.33 -3.26 -23.43
CA ASP A 23 -15.61 -2.57 -23.52
C ASP A 23 -15.54 -1.38 -24.51
N LYS A 24 -16.67 -0.66 -24.66
CA LYS A 24 -16.75 0.51 -25.57
C LYS A 24 -15.91 1.68 -25.07
N ALA A 25 -15.64 1.79 -23.78
CA ALA A 25 -14.81 2.83 -23.17
C ALA A 25 -13.31 2.51 -23.27
N GLY A 26 -12.95 1.26 -23.63
CA GLY A 26 -11.56 0.83 -23.75
C GLY A 26 -11.04 0.04 -22.56
N ASN A 27 -11.86 -0.24 -21.56
CA ASN A 27 -11.46 -1.02 -20.41
C ASN A 27 -11.39 -2.51 -20.76
N LEU A 28 -10.39 -3.22 -20.22
CA LEU A 28 -10.21 -4.66 -20.42
C LEU A 28 -11.29 -5.44 -19.65
N LYS A 29 -12.41 -5.74 -20.31
CA LYS A 29 -13.56 -6.43 -19.68
C LYS A 29 -13.36 -7.93 -19.50
N LYS A 30 -12.48 -8.57 -20.33
CA LYS A 30 -12.16 -9.98 -20.19
C LYS A 30 -10.74 -10.26 -20.68
N TYR A 31 -10.02 -11.01 -19.87
CA TYR A 31 -8.72 -11.59 -20.18
C TYR A 31 -8.81 -13.11 -20.08
N THR A 32 -8.29 -13.82 -21.07
CA THR A 32 -8.15 -15.29 -21.04
C THR A 32 -6.68 -15.64 -21.18
N ASP A 33 -6.15 -16.42 -20.25
CA ASP A 33 -4.76 -16.88 -20.32
C ASP A 33 -4.57 -18.02 -21.33
N GLY A 34 -3.30 -18.43 -21.55
CA GLY A 34 -2.96 -19.49 -22.48
C GLY A 34 -3.50 -20.87 -22.10
N ASN A 35 -3.98 -21.07 -20.88
CA ASN A 35 -4.62 -22.29 -20.39
C ASN A 35 -6.15 -22.26 -20.51
N GLY A 36 -6.71 -21.13 -20.99
CA GLY A 36 -8.15 -20.93 -21.12
C GLY A 36 -8.83 -20.39 -19.86
N ASN A 37 -8.08 -20.03 -18.81
CA ASN A 37 -8.65 -19.42 -17.61
C ASN A 37 -9.03 -17.98 -17.93
N ALA A 38 -10.27 -17.60 -17.60
CA ALA A 38 -10.76 -16.25 -17.90
C ALA A 38 -11.07 -15.44 -16.65
N THR A 39 -10.60 -14.20 -16.65
CA THR A 39 -11.01 -13.17 -15.69
C THR A 39 -11.94 -12.19 -16.40
N VAL A 40 -13.08 -11.87 -15.79
CA VAL A 40 -14.07 -10.93 -16.33
C VAL A 40 -14.26 -9.77 -15.36
N SER A 41 -14.11 -8.54 -15.85
CA SER A 41 -14.27 -7.31 -15.06
C SER A 41 -15.44 -6.47 -15.55
N LYS A 42 -16.10 -5.78 -14.63
CA LYS A 42 -17.07 -4.72 -14.90
C LYS A 42 -16.55 -3.40 -14.38
N PHE A 43 -16.83 -2.36 -15.11
CA PHE A 43 -16.34 -1.01 -14.81
C PHE A 43 -17.51 -0.05 -14.65
N ASP A 44 -17.29 1.02 -13.93
CA ASP A 44 -18.16 2.20 -13.92
C ASP A 44 -17.83 3.13 -15.11
N SER A 45 -18.49 4.29 -15.14
CA SER A 45 -18.28 5.30 -16.19
C SER A 45 -16.93 6.01 -16.12
N LEU A 46 -16.21 5.91 -15.00
CA LEU A 46 -14.87 6.47 -14.78
C LEU A 46 -13.75 5.47 -15.08
N GLY A 47 -14.11 4.21 -15.41
CA GLY A 47 -13.14 3.13 -15.68
C GLY A 47 -12.66 2.42 -14.42
N GLN A 48 -13.31 2.62 -13.26
CA GLN A 48 -13.01 1.92 -12.02
C GLN A 48 -13.65 0.53 -12.03
N VAL A 49 -12.95 -0.49 -11.52
CA VAL A 49 -13.46 -1.87 -11.48
C VAL A 49 -14.53 -1.99 -10.41
N LEU A 50 -15.78 -2.22 -10.79
CA LEU A 50 -16.88 -2.52 -9.84
C LEU A 50 -16.94 -3.98 -9.44
N GLN A 51 -16.48 -4.86 -10.31
CA GLN A 51 -16.52 -6.31 -10.10
C GLN A 51 -15.47 -7.00 -10.94
N SER A 52 -14.80 -8.01 -10.37
CA SER A 52 -14.03 -9.00 -11.10
C SER A 52 -14.56 -10.40 -10.81
N LYS A 53 -14.51 -11.28 -11.80
CA LYS A 53 -14.83 -12.70 -11.68
C LYS A 53 -13.63 -13.50 -12.18
N ASP A 54 -13.09 -14.36 -11.33
CA ASP A 54 -11.97 -15.24 -11.69
C ASP A 54 -12.42 -16.47 -12.52
N ALA A 55 -11.45 -17.28 -12.94
CA ALA A 55 -11.69 -18.45 -13.77
C ALA A 55 -12.49 -19.57 -13.07
N VAL A 56 -12.46 -19.63 -11.75
CA VAL A 56 -13.21 -20.63 -10.96
C VAL A 56 -14.59 -20.12 -10.54
N GLY A 57 -14.88 -18.85 -10.83
CA GLY A 57 -16.20 -18.26 -10.64
C GLY A 57 -16.36 -17.38 -9.41
N ASN A 58 -15.30 -17.17 -8.60
CA ASN A 58 -15.34 -16.27 -7.48
C ASN A 58 -15.53 -14.83 -7.95
N ILE A 59 -16.36 -14.09 -7.26
CA ILE A 59 -16.67 -12.70 -7.57
C ILE A 59 -16.13 -11.81 -6.47
N THR A 60 -15.27 -10.85 -6.85
CA THR A 60 -14.84 -9.76 -5.99
C THR A 60 -15.54 -8.47 -6.44
N LYS A 61 -16.09 -7.71 -5.49
CA LYS A 61 -16.75 -6.42 -5.74
C LYS A 61 -15.97 -5.30 -5.09
N TYR A 62 -16.00 -4.12 -5.71
CA TYR A 62 -15.27 -2.94 -5.28
C TYR A 62 -16.24 -1.75 -5.18
N GLU A 63 -16.07 -0.95 -4.14
CA GLU A 63 -16.81 0.29 -3.93
C GLU A 63 -15.81 1.45 -3.80
N TYR A 64 -16.20 2.63 -4.27
CA TYR A 64 -15.35 3.81 -4.28
C TYR A 64 -16.11 5.01 -3.73
N ASP A 65 -15.38 5.96 -3.17
CA ASP A 65 -15.93 7.27 -2.82
C ASP A 65 -16.02 8.21 -4.04
N ALA A 66 -16.54 9.41 -3.82
CA ALA A 66 -16.69 10.41 -4.88
C ALA A 66 -15.36 10.94 -5.43
N LEU A 67 -14.24 10.74 -4.74
CA LEU A 67 -12.89 11.12 -5.15
C LEU A 67 -12.18 9.99 -5.91
N GLY A 68 -12.79 8.78 -5.93
CA GLY A 68 -12.23 7.60 -6.58
C GLY A 68 -11.36 6.74 -5.68
N ASN A 69 -11.32 6.97 -4.38
CA ASN A 69 -10.63 6.12 -3.44
C ASN A 69 -11.44 4.83 -3.21
N GLU A 70 -10.78 3.67 -3.22
CA GLU A 70 -11.42 2.39 -2.91
C GLU A 70 -11.83 2.34 -1.43
N THR A 71 -13.14 2.26 -1.18
CA THR A 71 -13.71 2.24 0.19
C THR A 71 -14.04 0.83 0.67
N LYS A 72 -14.29 -0.12 -0.25
CA LYS A 72 -14.62 -1.49 0.14
C LYS A 72 -14.29 -2.49 -0.95
N ILE A 73 -13.74 -3.62 -0.53
CA ILE A 73 -13.62 -4.85 -1.31
C ILE A 73 -14.51 -5.90 -0.64
N THR A 74 -15.35 -6.60 -1.41
CA THR A 74 -16.13 -7.74 -0.93
C THR A 74 -15.73 -8.97 -1.76
N TYR A 75 -15.26 -10.01 -1.08
CA TYR A 75 -14.79 -11.25 -1.69
C TYR A 75 -15.93 -12.24 -1.95
N GLY A 76 -15.65 -13.30 -2.72
CA GLY A 76 -16.64 -14.29 -3.13
C GLY A 76 -17.23 -15.12 -1.99
N ASP A 77 -16.54 -15.23 -0.87
CA ASP A 77 -16.99 -15.89 0.37
C ASP A 77 -17.85 -14.97 1.26
N GLY A 78 -18.00 -13.70 0.89
CA GLY A 78 -18.76 -12.70 1.63
C GLY A 78 -17.93 -11.90 2.64
N SER A 79 -16.67 -12.24 2.89
CA SER A 79 -15.78 -11.41 3.69
C SER A 79 -15.51 -10.07 3.00
N SER A 80 -15.12 -9.05 3.74
CA SER A 80 -14.85 -7.74 3.16
C SER A 80 -13.75 -7.00 3.89
N HIS A 81 -12.99 -6.22 3.13
CA HIS A 81 -12.04 -5.22 3.61
C HIS A 81 -12.61 -3.84 3.33
N SER A 82 -12.56 -2.93 4.30
CA SER A 82 -13.06 -1.56 4.09
C SER A 82 -12.07 -0.50 4.56
N LYS A 83 -12.14 0.66 3.91
CA LYS A 83 -11.28 1.82 4.16
C LYS A 83 -12.13 3.08 4.27
N GLU A 84 -11.79 3.93 5.23
CA GLU A 84 -12.35 5.27 5.38
C GLU A 84 -11.22 6.29 5.26
N TYR A 85 -11.47 7.38 4.55
CA TYR A 85 -10.48 8.42 4.31
C TYR A 85 -10.89 9.71 5.01
N ASP A 86 -9.91 10.50 5.42
CA ASP A 86 -10.15 11.83 5.97
C ASP A 86 -10.45 12.85 4.85
N ASN A 87 -10.74 14.09 5.23
CA ASN A 87 -11.07 15.16 4.29
C ASN A 87 -9.90 15.55 3.34
N CYS A 88 -8.68 15.08 3.62
CA CYS A 88 -7.51 15.26 2.76
C CYS A 88 -7.26 14.05 1.85
N GLY A 89 -8.09 13.00 1.93
CA GLY A 89 -7.96 11.77 1.16
C GLY A 89 -6.93 10.78 1.72
N ARG A 90 -6.48 10.96 2.97
CA ARG A 90 -5.55 10.05 3.65
C ARG A 90 -6.33 8.95 4.37
N LEU A 91 -5.79 7.72 4.41
CA LEU A 91 -6.43 6.60 5.09
C LEU A 91 -6.59 6.89 6.59
N ALA A 92 -7.81 7.07 7.07
CA ALA A 92 -8.12 7.34 8.48
C ALA A 92 -8.48 6.07 9.26
N LYS A 93 -9.06 5.08 8.56
CA LYS A 93 -9.46 3.81 9.18
C LYS A 93 -9.49 2.70 8.13
N GLU A 94 -9.10 1.51 8.52
CA GLU A 94 -9.34 0.29 7.77
C GLU A 94 -9.95 -0.79 8.66
N THR A 95 -10.74 -1.67 8.04
CA THR A 95 -11.30 -2.84 8.70
C THR A 95 -11.00 -4.04 7.82
N ASP A 96 -10.31 -5.03 8.35
CA ASP A 96 -9.92 -6.23 7.61
C ASP A 96 -11.09 -7.24 7.47
N GLU A 97 -10.82 -8.35 6.81
CA GLU A 97 -11.80 -9.42 6.53
C GLU A 97 -12.28 -10.13 7.79
N LEU A 98 -11.58 -10.01 8.91
CA LEU A 98 -11.93 -10.57 10.22
C LEU A 98 -12.68 -9.56 11.10
N GLY A 99 -12.80 -8.31 10.63
CA GLY A 99 -13.43 -7.22 11.36
C GLY A 99 -12.49 -6.47 12.29
N ALA A 100 -11.18 -6.75 12.27
CA ALA A 100 -10.20 -6.01 13.05
C ALA A 100 -10.03 -4.59 12.47
N VAL A 101 -10.05 -3.61 13.35
CA VAL A 101 -10.01 -2.19 12.98
C VAL A 101 -8.65 -1.59 13.27
N THR A 102 -8.09 -0.87 12.30
CA THR A 102 -6.93 -0.01 12.48
C THR A 102 -7.30 1.43 12.16
N THR A 103 -6.89 2.37 13.02
CA THR A 103 -7.11 3.81 12.81
C THR A 103 -5.78 4.55 12.68
N TYR A 104 -5.79 5.65 11.92
CA TYR A 104 -4.62 6.43 11.58
C TYR A 104 -4.89 7.91 11.80
N THR A 105 -3.93 8.66 12.33
CA THR A 105 -4.01 10.12 12.43
C THR A 105 -2.75 10.76 11.88
N TYR A 106 -2.89 11.95 11.34
CA TYR A 106 -1.84 12.66 10.63
C TYR A 106 -1.71 14.09 11.14
N ASP A 107 -0.52 14.65 11.03
CA ASP A 107 -0.29 16.08 11.25
C ASP A 107 -0.68 16.92 10.01
N ALA A 108 -0.48 18.24 10.11
CA ALA A 108 -0.77 19.16 9.02
C ALA A 108 0.21 19.08 7.83
N ALA A 109 1.33 18.38 8.00
CA ALA A 109 2.32 18.12 6.95
C ALA A 109 2.18 16.71 6.33
N ASP A 110 1.04 16.04 6.59
CA ASP A 110 0.70 14.68 6.12
C ASP A 110 1.57 13.55 6.69
N ASN A 111 2.31 13.80 7.76
CA ASN A 111 3.02 12.75 8.46
C ASN A 111 2.08 11.93 9.35
N LEU A 112 2.19 10.60 9.34
CA LEU A 112 1.44 9.71 10.23
C LEU A 112 1.93 9.89 11.67
N VAL A 113 1.10 10.48 12.55
CA VAL A 113 1.49 10.71 13.96
C VAL A 113 0.97 9.64 14.91
N SER A 114 -0.05 8.88 14.51
CA SER A 114 -0.56 7.77 15.33
C SER A 114 -1.21 6.68 14.48
N LYS A 115 -1.05 5.45 14.93
CA LYS A 115 -1.76 4.26 14.45
C LYS A 115 -2.27 3.50 15.67
N SER A 116 -3.57 3.11 15.69
CA SER A 116 -4.15 2.31 16.79
C SER A 116 -4.89 1.11 16.21
N ASP A 117 -4.75 -0.05 16.86
CA ASP A 117 -5.54 -1.23 16.52
C ASP A 117 -6.85 -1.32 17.34
N ASP A 118 -7.66 -2.33 17.05
CA ASP A 118 -8.95 -2.60 17.68
C ASP A 118 -8.86 -2.95 19.19
N SER A 119 -7.68 -3.38 19.64
CA SER A 119 -7.38 -3.63 21.06
C SER A 119 -7.00 -2.35 21.80
N GLY A 120 -6.93 -1.21 21.10
CA GLY A 120 -6.51 0.08 21.64
C GLY A 120 -4.99 0.22 21.80
N ARG A 121 -4.20 -0.71 21.27
CA ARG A 121 -2.74 -0.58 21.24
C ARG A 121 -2.39 0.52 20.24
N THR A 122 -1.57 1.47 20.69
CA THR A 122 -1.27 2.68 19.92
C THR A 122 0.24 2.84 19.71
N TRP A 123 0.63 3.04 18.47
CA TRP A 123 1.95 3.48 18.05
C TRP A 123 1.90 4.98 17.78
N THR A 124 2.91 5.72 18.22
CA THR A 124 3.01 7.15 17.94
C THR A 124 4.35 7.52 17.31
N TYR A 125 4.34 8.54 16.48
CA TYR A 125 5.48 8.95 15.67
C TYR A 125 5.67 10.46 15.78
N THR A 126 6.93 10.92 15.80
CA THR A 126 7.26 12.36 15.72
C THR A 126 8.20 12.61 14.57
N TYR A 127 8.15 13.82 14.03
CA TYR A 127 8.90 14.21 12.83
C TYR A 127 9.57 15.57 13.01
N ASP A 128 10.63 15.81 12.25
CA ASP A 128 11.19 17.14 12.08
C ASP A 128 10.39 17.95 11.04
N ASN A 129 10.79 19.22 10.85
CA ASN A 129 10.11 20.12 9.91
C ASN A 129 10.28 19.73 8.43
N THR A 130 11.13 18.74 8.12
CA THR A 130 11.38 18.24 6.78
C THR A 130 10.74 16.88 6.52
N GLY A 131 10.02 16.33 7.53
CA GLY A 131 9.31 15.05 7.43
C GLY A 131 10.18 13.84 7.79
N ASN A 132 11.38 14.02 8.32
CA ASN A 132 12.17 12.90 8.84
C ASN A 132 11.61 12.43 10.18
N ARG A 133 11.39 11.13 10.36
CA ARG A 133 10.85 10.58 11.61
C ARG A 133 11.88 10.64 12.74
N LEU A 134 11.59 11.41 13.77
CA LEU A 134 12.47 11.58 14.94
C LEU A 134 12.27 10.49 16.00
N SER A 135 11.04 9.98 16.14
CA SER A 135 10.78 8.89 17.07
C SER A 135 9.61 8.00 16.63
N GLU A 136 9.63 6.78 17.16
CA GLU A 136 8.53 5.85 17.14
C GLU A 136 8.38 5.26 18.54
N THR A 137 7.16 5.35 19.10
CA THR A 137 6.84 4.73 20.40
C THR A 137 5.86 3.60 20.17
N ASN A 138 6.16 2.42 20.68
CA ASN A 138 5.31 1.23 20.61
C ASN A 138 4.21 1.28 21.69
N PRO A 139 3.19 0.40 21.66
CA PRO A 139 2.11 0.38 22.64
C PRO A 139 2.55 0.10 24.08
N GLU A 140 3.70 -0.53 24.29
CA GLU A 140 4.29 -0.82 25.59
C GLU A 140 5.07 0.37 26.15
N GLY A 141 5.20 1.46 25.36
CA GLY A 141 5.92 2.69 25.73
C GLY A 141 7.40 2.67 25.37
N GLY A 142 7.90 1.60 24.76
CA GLY A 142 9.24 1.53 24.21
C GLY A 142 9.41 2.52 23.05
N THR A 143 10.49 3.30 23.10
CA THR A 143 10.71 4.36 22.10
C THR A 143 12.04 4.16 21.38
N THR A 144 11.97 4.11 20.05
CA THR A 144 13.13 4.21 19.16
C THR A 144 13.25 5.64 18.66
N THR A 145 14.48 6.19 18.69
CA THR A 145 14.77 7.56 18.22
C THR A 145 15.74 7.56 17.04
N TYR A 146 15.63 8.59 16.21
CA TYR A 146 16.40 8.72 14.97
C TYR A 146 17.01 10.11 14.88
N THR A 147 18.23 10.20 14.35
CA THR A 147 18.86 11.49 14.04
C THR A 147 19.34 11.51 12.59
N TYR A 148 19.34 12.71 12.02
CA TYR A 148 19.66 12.90 10.60
C TYR A 148 20.73 14.00 10.43
N ASP A 149 21.48 13.91 9.35
CA ASP A 149 22.34 14.98 8.91
C ASP A 149 21.54 16.09 8.19
N LYS A 150 22.22 17.16 7.79
CA LYS A 150 21.58 18.29 7.08
C LYS A 150 21.04 17.92 5.69
N ALA A 151 21.45 16.80 5.12
CA ALA A 151 20.99 16.30 3.83
C ALA A 151 19.78 15.35 3.99
N GLY A 152 19.36 15.03 5.24
CA GLY A 152 18.28 14.10 5.54
C GLY A 152 18.73 12.64 5.59
N ASN A 153 20.03 12.35 5.60
CA ASN A 153 20.52 10.98 5.76
C ASN A 153 20.44 10.56 7.23
N LEU A 154 19.94 9.36 7.53
CA LEU A 154 19.89 8.80 8.90
C LEU A 154 21.32 8.58 9.43
N VAL A 155 21.72 9.27 10.48
CA VAL A 155 23.06 9.12 11.07
C VAL A 155 23.07 8.30 12.36
N SER A 156 21.94 8.17 13.06
CA SER A 156 21.81 7.21 14.15
C SER A 156 20.36 6.73 14.35
N SER A 157 20.22 5.52 14.89
CA SER A 157 19.00 5.02 15.49
C SER A 157 19.30 4.45 16.86
N THR A 158 18.48 4.80 17.87
CA THR A 158 18.62 4.29 19.24
C THR A 158 17.33 3.60 19.61
N ASP A 159 17.41 2.32 19.98
CA ASP A 159 16.24 1.53 20.37
C ASP A 159 15.81 1.79 21.83
N GLU A 160 14.73 1.12 22.26
CA GLU A 160 14.14 1.28 23.60
C GLU A 160 15.05 0.81 24.73
N GLU A 161 16.06 -0.05 24.45
CA GLU A 161 17.08 -0.46 25.41
C GLU A 161 18.30 0.46 25.43
N GLY A 162 18.30 1.52 24.62
CA GLY A 162 19.39 2.49 24.48
C GLY A 162 20.54 2.03 23.61
N ARG A 163 20.37 0.97 22.83
CA ARG A 163 21.37 0.49 21.88
C ARG A 163 21.33 1.37 20.64
N THR A 164 22.50 1.84 20.21
CA THR A 164 22.59 2.82 19.11
C THR A 164 23.38 2.28 17.95
N ASP A 165 22.73 2.25 16.79
CA ASP A 165 23.38 2.05 15.51
C ASP A 165 23.73 3.40 14.90
N THR A 166 24.86 3.47 14.18
CA THR A 166 25.34 4.70 13.53
C THR A 166 25.70 4.48 12.08
N TYR A 167 25.50 5.53 11.27
CA TYR A 167 25.67 5.49 9.84
C TYR A 167 26.48 6.71 9.37
N ALA A 168 27.37 6.51 8.38
CA ALA A 168 28.10 7.61 7.77
C ALA A 168 27.98 7.54 6.25
N TYR A 169 28.02 8.73 5.63
CA TYR A 169 27.79 8.89 4.20
C TYR A 169 28.90 9.72 3.55
N ASP A 170 29.14 9.48 2.28
CA ASP A 170 30.00 10.35 1.48
C ASP A 170 29.24 11.63 1.06
N LYS A 171 29.94 12.54 0.37
CA LYS A 171 29.34 13.80 -0.11
C LYS A 171 28.24 13.61 -1.16
N ALA A 172 28.15 12.44 -1.78
CA ALA A 172 27.13 12.09 -2.75
C ALA A 172 25.91 11.41 -2.10
N GLY A 173 25.92 11.20 -0.77
CA GLY A 173 24.84 10.53 -0.01
C GLY A 173 24.94 9.00 -0.04
N ASN A 174 26.05 8.41 -0.49
CA ASN A 174 26.22 6.97 -0.44
C ASN A 174 26.67 6.54 0.96
N LEU A 175 26.05 5.49 1.51
CA LEU A 175 26.44 4.92 2.80
C LEU A 175 27.89 4.38 2.71
N THR A 176 28.78 4.87 3.58
CA THR A 176 30.19 4.46 3.64
C THR A 176 30.49 3.58 4.84
N THR A 177 29.74 3.73 5.93
CA THR A 177 29.94 2.96 7.17
C THR A 177 28.60 2.74 7.83
N SER A 178 28.39 1.52 8.31
CA SER A 178 27.31 1.16 9.25
C SER A 178 27.97 0.51 10.44
N LYS A 179 27.62 0.93 11.65
CA LYS A 179 28.15 0.36 12.88
C LYS A 179 27.00 0.06 13.81
N ASP A 180 26.87 -1.17 14.24
CA ASP A 180 25.84 -1.57 15.19
C ASP A 180 26.17 -1.18 16.64
N ALA A 181 25.20 -1.37 17.55
CA ALA A 181 25.35 -1.06 18.97
C ALA A 181 26.47 -1.84 19.67
N LEU A 182 26.94 -2.95 19.11
CA LEU A 182 28.07 -3.75 19.61
C LEU A 182 29.41 -3.31 19.02
N GLY A 183 29.37 -2.39 18.04
CA GLY A 183 30.54 -1.83 17.39
C GLY A 183 31.02 -2.59 16.15
N TYR A 184 30.25 -3.56 15.65
CA TYR A 184 30.56 -4.23 14.37
C TYR A 184 30.24 -3.29 13.18
N THR A 185 31.09 -3.35 12.17
CA THR A 185 30.99 -2.53 10.93
C THR A 185 30.91 -3.41 9.69
#